data_a5d5e021cd296bfb9fc21b217040bfda
#
_entry.id   a5d5e021cd296bfb9fc21b217040bfda
#
_cell.length_a   1.000
_cell.length_b   1.000
_cell.length_c   1.000
_cell.angle_alpha   90.00
_cell.angle_beta   90.00
_cell.angle_gamma   90.00
#
_symmetry.space_group_name_H-M   'P 1'
#
loop_
_entity.id
_entity.type
_entity.pdbx_description
1 polymer ?
#
loop_
_entity_poly.entity_id
_entity_poly.type
_entity_poly.pdbx_seq_one_letter_code
_entity_poly.pdbx_strand_id
1 'polypeptide(L)'
;MKKVNTSKLNTNKAINLEYNIQNYNPFSHTEYNFVIPNSVDLKHKFIQYAETCIDRNKNQTILSNILMNIDIAIKIELSIFEYALLYCTNNKFESYYVKPIYQDKLNEILSNLDENKKGIENKTFKSNILLGKIDPCNVAFLSPAQIHPAKWDYILKKKEYIEQREKNIVYSDAYKCFKCGESKCKITQAQTRSADEPMTTYVVCVVCHNTFKFG
;
A
#
# COMPACT_ATOMS: atom_id res chain seq x y z
N MET A 1 34.92 -9.93 -13.59
CA MET A 1 33.75 -9.28 -12.97
C MET A 1 34.10 -7.83 -12.69
N LYS A 2 33.52 -6.89 -13.44
CA LYS A 2 33.71 -5.45 -13.18
C LYS A 2 32.93 -5.13 -11.90
N LYS A 3 33.62 -4.71 -10.84
CA LYS A 3 32.97 -4.12 -9.65
C LYS A 3 32.22 -2.87 -10.13
N VAL A 4 30.90 -2.97 -10.17
CA VAL A 4 30.06 -1.79 -10.43
C VAL A 4 30.26 -0.87 -9.24
N ASN A 5 30.73 0.33 -9.50
CA ASN A 5 31.05 1.34 -8.49
C ASN A 5 29.72 1.87 -7.94
N THR A 6 29.18 1.18 -6.92
CA THR A 6 27.87 1.42 -6.33
C THR A 6 27.71 2.83 -5.75
N SER A 7 28.83 3.48 -5.34
CA SER A 7 28.81 4.84 -4.83
C SER A 7 28.39 5.89 -5.87
N LYS A 8 28.74 5.70 -7.15
CA LYS A 8 28.33 6.62 -8.24
C LYS A 8 26.87 6.43 -8.68
N LEU A 9 26.32 5.23 -8.53
CA LEU A 9 24.90 4.97 -8.78
C LEU A 9 24.00 5.64 -7.73
N ASN A 10 24.44 5.64 -6.47
CA ASN A 10 23.63 6.16 -5.35
C ASN A 10 23.42 7.68 -5.40
N THR A 11 24.44 8.45 -5.76
CA THR A 11 24.35 9.92 -5.81
C THR A 11 23.47 10.42 -6.95
N ASN A 12 23.50 9.75 -8.11
CA ASN A 12 22.69 10.18 -9.26
C ASN A 12 21.20 9.80 -9.13
N LYS A 13 20.86 8.80 -8.32
CA LYS A 13 19.47 8.37 -8.16
C LYS A 13 18.77 8.91 -6.91
N ALA A 14 19.49 9.38 -5.91
CA ALA A 14 18.86 10.21 -4.87
C ALA A 14 18.21 11.48 -5.45
N ILE A 15 18.73 11.94 -6.61
CA ILE A 15 18.17 13.07 -7.39
C ILE A 15 16.90 12.66 -8.14
N ASN A 16 16.77 11.39 -8.56
CA ASN A 16 15.62 10.87 -9.30
C ASN A 16 14.49 10.31 -8.42
N LEU A 17 14.58 10.43 -7.11
CA LEU A 17 13.49 10.10 -6.18
C LEU A 17 12.19 10.84 -6.54
N GLU A 18 12.32 12.10 -6.99
CA GLU A 18 11.19 12.91 -7.44
C GLU A 18 10.51 12.31 -8.69
N TYR A 19 11.30 11.80 -9.63
CA TYR A 19 10.78 11.18 -10.84
C TYR A 19 10.00 9.90 -10.55
N ASN A 20 10.50 9.05 -9.66
CA ASN A 20 9.81 7.81 -9.27
C ASN A 20 8.51 8.07 -8.52
N ILE A 21 8.45 9.13 -7.73
CA ILE A 21 7.23 9.54 -7.01
C ILE A 21 6.21 10.13 -7.96
N GLN A 22 6.64 10.94 -8.95
CA GLN A 22 5.74 11.54 -9.94
C GLN A 22 5.08 10.49 -10.85
N ASN A 23 5.79 9.38 -11.15
CA ASN A 23 5.26 8.26 -11.91
C ASN A 23 4.53 7.23 -11.05
N TYR A 24 4.47 7.45 -9.73
CA TYR A 24 3.71 6.63 -8.83
C TYR A 24 2.23 6.75 -9.16
N ASN A 25 1.60 5.61 -9.47
CA ASN A 25 0.21 5.59 -9.88
C ASN A 25 -0.71 6.10 -8.75
N PRO A 26 -1.37 7.26 -8.90
CA PRO A 26 -2.26 7.81 -7.88
C PRO A 26 -3.51 6.96 -7.62
N PHE A 27 -3.78 5.94 -8.45
CA PHE A 27 -4.86 4.97 -8.22
C PHE A 27 -4.52 3.90 -7.19
N SER A 28 -3.27 3.77 -6.80
CA SER A 28 -2.99 3.10 -5.57
C SER A 28 -3.55 3.99 -4.45
N HIS A 29 -4.75 3.73 -4.00
CA HIS A 29 -5.32 4.29 -2.75
C HIS A 29 -4.43 3.90 -1.59
N THR A 30 -3.33 4.54 -1.48
CA THR A 30 -2.23 3.97 -0.84
C THR A 30 -2.02 4.64 0.46
N GLU A 31 -1.85 3.80 1.33
CA GLU A 31 -1.14 3.93 2.54
C GLU A 31 0.12 4.82 2.44
N TYR A 32 0.56 5.17 1.21
CA TYR A 32 1.82 5.86 0.93
C TYR A 32 1.60 7.20 0.23
N ASN A 33 1.16 8.21 0.96
CA ASN A 33 1.26 9.60 0.53
C ASN A 33 2.68 10.10 0.84
N PHE A 34 3.60 9.89 -0.08
CA PHE A 34 4.95 10.39 0.09
C PHE A 34 5.04 11.90 -0.19
N VAL A 35 5.46 12.65 0.81
CA VAL A 35 5.84 14.05 0.66
C VAL A 35 7.35 14.11 0.49
N ILE A 36 7.82 14.72 -0.59
CA ILE A 36 9.25 14.91 -0.83
C ILE A 36 9.78 15.91 0.18
N PRO A 37 10.73 15.55 1.03
CA PRO A 37 11.27 16.49 2.00
C PRO A 37 12.16 17.52 1.31
N ASN A 38 12.00 18.79 1.67
CA ASN A 38 12.82 19.89 1.13
C ASN A 38 14.27 19.89 1.65
N SER A 39 14.61 19.05 2.65
CA SER A 39 15.94 19.06 3.24
C SER A 39 16.83 17.97 2.66
N VAL A 40 17.91 18.38 2.00
CA VAL A 40 18.97 17.51 1.46
C VAL A 40 19.70 16.78 2.59
N ASP A 41 19.85 17.40 3.76
CA ASP A 41 20.63 16.88 4.87
C ASP A 41 20.06 15.60 5.51
N LEU A 42 18.73 15.47 5.57
CA LEU A 42 18.08 14.25 6.08
C LEU A 42 18.32 13.07 5.15
N LYS A 43 18.31 13.28 3.83
CA LYS A 43 18.60 12.24 2.84
C LYS A 43 20.01 11.70 2.98
N HIS A 44 21.00 12.56 3.18
CA HIS A 44 22.41 12.16 3.38
C HIS A 44 22.60 11.28 4.61
N LYS A 45 22.01 11.65 5.73
CA LYS A 45 22.12 10.89 6.99
C LYS A 45 21.54 9.46 6.83
N PHE A 46 20.41 9.30 6.17
CA PHE A 46 19.81 7.99 5.91
C PHE A 46 20.64 7.15 4.95
N ILE A 47 21.15 7.74 3.86
CA ILE A 47 21.99 7.05 2.89
C ILE A 47 23.27 6.57 3.55
N GLN A 48 23.94 7.43 4.29
CA GLN A 48 25.19 7.12 4.98
C GLN A 48 25.02 5.96 5.98
N TYR A 49 23.93 5.96 6.75
CA TYR A 49 23.62 4.85 7.66
C TYR A 49 23.30 3.57 6.87
N ALA A 50 22.49 3.65 5.83
CA ALA A 50 22.09 2.50 5.03
C ALA A 50 23.29 1.81 4.35
N GLU A 51 24.27 2.57 3.84
CA GLU A 51 25.49 2.04 3.24
C GLU A 51 26.34 1.24 4.22
N THR A 52 26.28 1.55 5.51
CA THR A 52 27.02 0.82 6.54
C THR A 52 26.33 -0.47 6.99
N CYS A 53 25.01 -0.57 6.90
CA CYS A 53 24.25 -1.66 7.52
C CYS A 53 23.53 -2.59 6.54
N ILE A 54 23.45 -2.23 5.23
CA ILE A 54 22.75 -3.00 4.20
C ILE A 54 23.76 -3.51 3.16
N ASP A 55 23.86 -4.83 3.02
CA ASP A 55 24.66 -5.45 1.96
C ASP A 55 23.85 -5.51 0.65
N ARG A 56 23.87 -4.42 -0.10
CA ARG A 56 23.14 -4.25 -1.35
C ARG A 56 23.57 -5.21 -2.45
N ASN A 57 24.89 -5.50 -2.52
CA ASN A 57 25.45 -6.41 -3.53
C ASN A 57 24.92 -7.83 -3.35
N LYS A 58 24.83 -8.30 -2.09
CA LYS A 58 24.25 -9.60 -1.77
C LYS A 58 22.78 -9.67 -2.21
N ASN A 59 22.01 -8.64 -1.93
CA ASN A 59 20.59 -8.60 -2.27
C ASN A 59 20.35 -8.51 -3.79
N GLN A 60 21.18 -7.77 -4.53
CA GLN A 60 21.18 -7.76 -5.99
C GLN A 60 21.49 -9.15 -6.57
N THR A 61 22.43 -9.89 -5.96
CA THR A 61 22.77 -11.26 -6.38
C THR A 61 21.58 -12.20 -6.16
N ILE A 62 20.89 -12.10 -5.03
CA ILE A 62 19.69 -12.91 -4.75
C ILE A 62 18.58 -12.62 -5.80
N LEU A 63 18.31 -11.36 -6.06
CA LEU A 63 17.32 -10.95 -7.06
C LEU A 63 17.71 -11.40 -8.47
N SER A 64 18.99 -11.28 -8.84
CA SER A 64 19.47 -11.70 -10.16
C SER A 64 19.35 -13.21 -10.38
N ASN A 65 19.57 -14.02 -9.34
CA ASN A 65 19.40 -15.48 -9.42
C ASN A 65 17.92 -15.88 -9.65
N ILE A 66 16.98 -15.14 -9.10
CA ILE A 66 15.55 -15.40 -9.30
C ILE A 66 15.09 -14.92 -10.68
N LEU A 67 15.52 -13.72 -11.08
CA LEU A 67 15.07 -13.07 -12.33
C LEU A 67 15.87 -13.48 -13.57
N MET A 68 17.04 -14.10 -13.37
CA MET A 68 18.00 -14.43 -14.43
C MET A 68 18.44 -13.19 -15.27
N ASN A 69 18.31 -12.00 -14.68
CA ASN A 69 18.66 -10.73 -15.32
C ASN A 69 19.21 -9.75 -14.28
N ILE A 70 20.48 -9.39 -14.42
CA ILE A 70 21.19 -8.52 -13.48
C ILE A 70 20.73 -7.07 -13.57
N ASP A 71 20.41 -6.57 -14.76
CA ASP A 71 20.03 -5.18 -14.95
C ASP A 71 18.66 -4.89 -14.31
N ILE A 72 17.73 -5.83 -14.45
CA ILE A 72 16.41 -5.74 -13.79
C ILE A 72 16.57 -5.86 -12.28
N ALA A 73 17.42 -6.77 -11.81
CA ALA A 73 17.66 -6.97 -10.37
C ALA A 73 18.24 -5.71 -9.71
N ILE A 74 19.18 -5.03 -10.37
CA ILE A 74 19.75 -3.77 -9.87
C ILE A 74 18.67 -2.68 -9.78
N LYS A 75 17.78 -2.57 -10.77
CA LYS A 75 16.70 -1.58 -10.78
C LYS A 75 15.68 -1.85 -9.66
N ILE A 76 15.31 -3.10 -9.44
CA ILE A 76 14.40 -3.49 -8.36
C ILE A 76 15.02 -3.22 -7.00
N GLU A 77 16.27 -3.66 -6.77
CA GLU A 77 16.96 -3.41 -5.51
C GLU A 77 17.01 -1.90 -5.20
N LEU A 78 17.28 -1.11 -6.23
CA LEU A 78 17.36 0.33 -6.09
C LEU A 78 16.01 0.95 -5.75
N SER A 79 14.91 0.46 -6.34
CA SER A 79 13.56 0.91 -5.98
C SER A 79 13.22 0.57 -4.53
N ILE A 80 13.65 -0.59 -4.03
CA ILE A 80 13.47 -0.98 -2.61
C ILE A 80 14.25 -0.04 -1.69
N PHE A 81 15.47 0.29 -2.06
CA PHE A 81 16.31 1.22 -1.30
C PHE A 81 15.68 2.62 -1.24
N GLU A 82 15.24 3.14 -2.37
CA GLU A 82 14.54 4.42 -2.47
C GLU A 82 13.26 4.43 -1.64
N TYR A 83 12.47 3.36 -1.71
CA TYR A 83 11.28 3.21 -0.89
C TYR A 83 11.58 3.32 0.61
N ALA A 84 12.61 2.61 1.09
CA ALA A 84 12.97 2.63 2.51
C ALA A 84 13.40 4.02 2.98
N LEU A 85 14.19 4.74 2.17
CA LEU A 85 14.60 6.12 2.46
C LEU A 85 13.41 7.07 2.53
N LEU A 86 12.51 7.00 1.55
CA LEU A 86 11.33 7.85 1.48
C LEU A 86 10.37 7.56 2.63
N TYR A 87 10.14 6.30 2.91
CA TYR A 87 9.25 5.89 4.00
C TYR A 87 9.75 6.43 5.35
N CYS A 88 11.05 6.29 5.64
CA CYS A 88 11.64 6.83 6.86
C CYS A 88 11.55 8.36 6.92
N THR A 89 11.80 9.03 5.80
CA THR A 89 11.80 10.48 5.74
C THR A 89 10.40 11.05 5.95
N ASN A 90 9.39 10.50 5.27
CA ASN A 90 8.00 10.97 5.39
C ASN A 90 7.40 10.73 6.77
N ASN A 91 7.72 9.61 7.38
CA ASN A 91 7.24 9.27 8.72
C ASN A 91 8.13 9.88 9.83
N LYS A 92 9.17 10.64 9.48
CA LYS A 92 10.13 11.26 10.44
C LYS A 92 10.77 10.20 11.35
N PHE A 93 11.03 9.01 10.82
CA PHE A 93 11.72 7.96 11.55
C PHE A 93 13.21 8.25 11.67
N GLU A 94 13.86 7.62 12.63
CA GLU A 94 15.30 7.70 12.77
C GLU A 94 16.00 6.75 11.78
N SER A 95 17.29 7.02 11.50
CA SER A 95 18.07 6.32 10.46
C SER A 95 18.15 4.80 10.67
N TYR A 96 18.11 4.32 11.91
CA TYR A 96 18.18 2.88 12.20
C TYR A 96 16.95 2.09 11.71
N TYR A 97 15.82 2.76 11.43
CA TYR A 97 14.64 2.11 10.84
C TYR A 97 14.78 1.82 9.35
N VAL A 98 15.75 2.41 8.64
CA VAL A 98 15.95 2.17 7.20
C VAL A 98 16.21 0.70 6.91
N LYS A 99 17.05 0.05 7.73
CA LYS A 99 17.40 -1.36 7.54
C LYS A 99 16.20 -2.31 7.67
N PRO A 100 15.42 -2.30 8.75
CA PRO A 100 14.24 -3.18 8.85
C PRO A 100 13.21 -2.90 7.75
N ILE A 101 12.91 -1.65 7.43
CA ILE A 101 11.95 -1.31 6.35
C ILE A 101 12.45 -1.82 5.00
N TYR A 102 13.73 -1.65 4.70
CA TYR A 102 14.34 -2.20 3.50
C TYR A 102 14.22 -3.73 3.45
N GLN A 103 14.51 -4.43 4.55
CA GLN A 103 14.44 -5.88 4.63
C GLN A 103 13.01 -6.41 4.49
N ASP A 104 12.05 -5.75 5.11
CA ASP A 104 10.63 -6.12 5.01
C ASP A 104 10.14 -5.98 3.57
N LYS A 105 10.47 -4.86 2.91
CA LYS A 105 10.09 -4.64 1.51
C LYS A 105 10.80 -5.61 0.56
N LEU A 106 12.06 -5.90 0.79
CA LEU A 106 12.80 -6.91 0.04
C LEU A 106 12.15 -8.29 0.18
N ASN A 107 11.81 -8.70 1.40
CA ASN A 107 11.16 -9.98 1.67
C ASN A 107 9.76 -10.07 1.03
N GLU A 108 9.01 -8.98 1.02
CA GLU A 108 7.72 -8.89 0.33
C GLU A 108 7.89 -9.16 -1.17
N ILE A 109 8.84 -8.47 -1.82
CA ILE A 109 9.09 -8.63 -3.25
C ILE A 109 9.62 -10.02 -3.58
N LEU A 110 10.61 -10.52 -2.84
CA LEU A 110 11.14 -11.88 -3.01
C LEU A 110 10.03 -12.94 -2.88
N SER A 111 9.12 -12.74 -1.93
CA SER A 111 7.99 -13.63 -1.70
C SER A 111 6.99 -13.66 -2.86
N ASN A 112 6.84 -12.55 -3.56
CA ASN A 112 5.97 -12.44 -4.74
C ASN A 112 6.67 -12.88 -6.03
N LEU A 113 8.01 -12.86 -6.08
CA LEU A 113 8.79 -13.37 -7.21
C LEU A 113 8.91 -14.90 -7.20
N ASP A 114 8.75 -15.53 -6.04
CA ASP A 114 8.72 -16.98 -5.90
C ASP A 114 7.32 -17.52 -6.23
N GLU A 115 7.17 -18.05 -7.45
CA GLU A 115 5.90 -18.56 -7.97
C GLU A 115 5.34 -19.74 -7.16
N ASN A 116 6.20 -20.47 -6.44
CA ASN A 116 5.84 -21.67 -5.70
C ASN A 116 5.64 -21.42 -4.19
N LYS A 117 5.78 -20.19 -3.72
CA LYS A 117 5.65 -19.89 -2.30
C LYS A 117 4.22 -20.14 -1.82
N LYS A 118 4.06 -21.14 -0.94
CA LYS A 118 2.76 -21.48 -0.36
C LYS A 118 2.09 -20.26 0.27
N GLY A 119 0.82 -20.04 -0.08
CA GLY A 119 -0.01 -18.97 0.43
C GLY A 119 0.07 -17.64 -0.34
N ILE A 120 1.09 -17.45 -1.21
CA ILE A 120 1.17 -16.30 -2.11
C ILE A 120 0.85 -16.72 -3.55
N GLU A 121 1.59 -17.69 -4.13
CA GLU A 121 1.36 -18.30 -5.43
C GLU A 121 1.18 -17.28 -6.58
N ASN A 122 2.05 -16.29 -6.63
CA ASN A 122 1.96 -15.22 -7.61
C ASN A 122 2.67 -15.61 -8.91
N LYS A 123 1.93 -16.22 -9.83
CA LYS A 123 2.47 -16.70 -11.11
C LYS A 123 2.69 -15.61 -12.16
N THR A 124 2.10 -14.44 -11.97
CA THR A 124 2.08 -13.38 -13.01
C THR A 124 3.07 -12.26 -12.74
N PHE A 125 3.49 -12.04 -11.52
CA PHE A 125 4.31 -10.90 -11.14
C PHE A 125 5.69 -10.91 -11.80
N LYS A 126 6.41 -12.01 -11.69
CA LYS A 126 7.73 -12.21 -12.32
C LYS A 126 7.65 -12.07 -13.84
N SER A 127 6.68 -12.72 -14.48
CA SER A 127 6.50 -12.64 -15.93
C SER A 127 6.14 -11.24 -16.39
N ASN A 128 5.33 -10.49 -15.65
CA ASN A 128 4.99 -9.10 -15.98
C ASN A 128 6.19 -8.15 -15.90
N ILE A 129 7.10 -8.37 -14.96
CA ILE A 129 8.37 -7.60 -14.86
C ILE A 129 9.28 -7.92 -16.06
N LEU A 130 9.45 -9.20 -16.38
CA LEU A 130 10.32 -9.63 -17.49
C LEU A 130 9.79 -9.20 -18.85
N LEU A 131 8.46 -9.13 -19.03
CA LEU A 131 7.82 -8.63 -20.25
C LEU A 131 7.77 -7.09 -20.33
N GLY A 132 8.29 -6.38 -19.33
CA GLY A 132 8.28 -4.92 -19.30
C GLY A 132 6.90 -4.28 -19.04
N LYS A 133 5.89 -5.06 -18.66
CA LYS A 133 4.56 -4.53 -18.27
C LYS A 133 4.61 -3.77 -16.94
N ILE A 134 5.52 -4.16 -16.07
CA ILE A 134 5.80 -3.49 -14.79
C ILE A 134 7.21 -2.92 -14.88
N ASP A 135 7.35 -1.61 -14.67
CA ASP A 135 8.65 -0.96 -14.62
C ASP A 135 9.42 -1.42 -13.36
N PRO A 136 10.61 -2.03 -13.52
CA PRO A 136 11.43 -2.46 -12.40
C PRO A 136 11.78 -1.36 -11.40
N CYS A 137 11.86 -0.11 -11.85
CA CYS A 137 12.16 1.03 -11.00
C CYS A 137 11.02 1.39 -10.04
N ASN A 138 9.78 0.96 -10.33
CA ASN A 138 8.59 1.28 -9.55
C ASN A 138 8.06 0.10 -8.73
N VAL A 139 8.72 -1.06 -8.79
CA VAL A 139 8.25 -2.31 -8.15
C VAL A 139 8.02 -2.13 -6.66
N ALA A 140 8.89 -1.43 -5.93
CA ALA A 140 8.75 -1.23 -4.49
C ALA A 140 7.58 -0.31 -4.11
N PHE A 141 7.08 0.49 -5.05
CA PHE A 141 6.00 1.46 -4.83
C PHE A 141 4.62 0.92 -5.25
N LEU A 142 4.56 -0.30 -5.77
CA LEU A 142 3.29 -0.92 -6.15
C LEU A 142 2.47 -1.28 -4.91
N SER A 143 1.16 -1.09 -5.02
CA SER A 143 0.22 -1.58 -4.00
C SER A 143 0.14 -3.12 -4.03
N PRO A 144 -0.25 -3.75 -2.92
CA PRO A 144 -0.46 -5.20 -2.88
C PRO A 144 -1.42 -5.72 -3.95
N ALA A 145 -2.43 -4.92 -4.30
CA ALA A 145 -3.38 -5.24 -5.37
C ALA A 145 -2.74 -5.21 -6.77
N GLN A 146 -1.77 -4.35 -7.00
CA GLN A 146 -1.01 -4.28 -8.26
C GLN A 146 0.04 -5.39 -8.35
N ILE A 147 0.64 -5.77 -7.22
CA ILE A 147 1.59 -6.89 -7.16
C ILE A 147 0.89 -8.23 -7.39
N HIS A 148 -0.29 -8.43 -6.79
CA HIS A 148 -1.03 -9.70 -6.89
C HIS A 148 -2.53 -9.49 -7.19
N PRO A 149 -2.89 -9.05 -8.41
CA PRO A 149 -4.27 -8.70 -8.75
C PRO A 149 -5.27 -9.83 -8.51
N ALA A 150 -4.92 -11.07 -8.87
CA ALA A 150 -5.81 -12.22 -8.76
C ALA A 150 -6.30 -12.48 -7.32
N LYS A 151 -5.43 -12.26 -6.32
CA LYS A 151 -5.78 -12.45 -4.90
C LYS A 151 -6.62 -11.30 -4.35
N TRP A 152 -6.40 -10.09 -4.85
CA TRP A 152 -7.04 -8.88 -4.35
C TRP A 152 -8.36 -8.53 -5.06
N ASP A 153 -8.60 -9.08 -6.26
CA ASP A 153 -9.80 -8.78 -7.06
C ASP A 153 -11.11 -9.01 -6.28
N TYR A 154 -11.22 -10.13 -5.58
CA TYR A 154 -12.40 -10.40 -4.75
C TYR A 154 -12.56 -9.39 -3.61
N ILE A 155 -11.46 -9.03 -2.94
CA ILE A 155 -11.47 -8.09 -1.82
C ILE A 155 -11.87 -6.69 -2.30
N LEU A 156 -11.31 -6.24 -3.44
CA LEU A 156 -11.62 -4.95 -4.04
C LEU A 156 -13.09 -4.88 -4.48
N LYS A 157 -13.60 -5.89 -5.17
CA LYS A 157 -15.01 -5.96 -5.55
C LYS A 157 -15.95 -5.93 -4.35
N LYS A 158 -15.60 -6.64 -3.28
CA LYS A 158 -16.37 -6.61 -2.04
C LYS A 158 -16.36 -5.22 -1.40
N LYS A 159 -15.20 -4.55 -1.39
CA LYS A 159 -15.07 -3.18 -0.88
C LYS A 159 -15.91 -2.21 -1.69
N GLU A 160 -15.82 -2.25 -3.02
CA GLU A 160 -16.64 -1.43 -3.92
C GLU A 160 -18.15 -1.64 -3.70
N TYR A 161 -18.57 -2.90 -3.56
CA TYR A 161 -19.96 -3.22 -3.29
C TYR A 161 -20.45 -2.61 -1.97
N ILE A 162 -19.63 -2.66 -0.91
CA ILE A 162 -19.97 -2.05 0.39
C ILE A 162 -20.05 -0.52 0.25
N GLU A 163 -19.07 0.11 -0.39
CA GLU A 163 -19.06 1.56 -0.63
C GLU A 163 -20.26 2.03 -1.46
N GLN A 164 -20.63 1.27 -2.50
CA GLN A 164 -21.82 1.57 -3.29
C GLN A 164 -23.12 1.45 -2.46
N ARG A 165 -23.21 0.43 -1.61
CA ARG A 165 -24.36 0.32 -0.70
C ARG A 165 -24.42 1.50 0.28
N GLU A 166 -23.30 1.94 0.81
CA GLU A 166 -23.25 3.09 1.72
C GLU A 166 -23.63 4.40 1.02
N LYS A 167 -23.20 4.60 -0.23
CA LYS A 167 -23.60 5.75 -1.04
C LYS A 167 -25.08 5.75 -1.42
N ASN A 168 -25.66 4.56 -1.59
CA ASN A 168 -27.07 4.38 -1.98
C ASN A 168 -28.02 4.29 -0.76
N ILE A 169 -27.54 4.54 0.46
CA ILE A 169 -28.41 4.56 1.63
C ILE A 169 -29.37 5.76 1.51
N VAL A 170 -30.63 5.46 1.36
CA VAL A 170 -31.69 6.47 1.41
C VAL A 170 -31.86 6.91 2.86
N TYR A 171 -31.64 8.19 3.10
CA TYR A 171 -31.88 8.80 4.40
C TYR A 171 -33.34 9.23 4.48
N SER A 172 -33.95 9.07 5.64
CA SER A 172 -35.30 9.50 5.90
C SER A 172 -35.28 10.66 6.90
N ASP A 173 -36.06 11.68 6.61
CA ASP A 173 -36.27 12.82 7.50
C ASP A 173 -37.44 12.58 8.48
N ALA A 174 -38.07 11.39 8.43
CA ALA A 174 -39.22 11.04 9.26
C ALA A 174 -38.90 11.01 10.77
N TYR A 175 -37.66 10.84 11.13
CA TYR A 175 -37.23 10.75 12.53
C TYR A 175 -36.18 11.82 12.86
N LYS A 176 -36.42 12.52 13.96
CA LYS A 176 -35.49 13.50 14.51
C LYS A 176 -34.59 12.87 15.57
N CYS A 177 -33.29 13.10 15.49
CA CYS A 177 -32.35 12.58 16.47
C CYS A 177 -32.50 13.27 17.83
N PHE A 178 -32.69 12.53 18.91
CA PHE A 178 -32.80 13.09 20.24
C PHE A 178 -31.52 13.74 20.76
N LYS A 179 -30.35 13.35 20.22
CA LYS A 179 -29.05 13.84 20.70
C LYS A 179 -28.56 15.10 19.98
N CYS A 180 -28.67 15.18 18.65
CA CYS A 180 -28.18 16.32 17.89
C CYS A 180 -29.27 17.16 17.22
N GLY A 181 -30.54 16.72 17.26
CA GLY A 181 -31.66 17.44 16.67
C GLY A 181 -31.79 17.34 15.15
N GLU A 182 -30.87 16.68 14.47
CA GLU A 182 -30.89 16.52 13.01
C GLU A 182 -31.89 15.44 12.58
N SER A 183 -32.52 15.66 11.41
CA SER A 183 -33.54 14.74 10.84
C SER A 183 -32.99 13.76 9.82
N LYS A 184 -31.65 13.68 9.62
CA LYS A 184 -31.02 12.73 8.70
C LYS A 184 -30.78 11.40 9.37
N CYS A 185 -31.70 10.45 9.20
CA CYS A 185 -31.65 9.16 9.86
C CYS A 185 -31.72 8.00 8.85
N LYS A 186 -30.94 6.95 9.11
CA LYS A 186 -31.05 5.67 8.42
C LYS A 186 -32.03 4.80 9.21
N ILE A 187 -33.02 4.24 8.52
CA ILE A 187 -34.02 3.35 9.10
C ILE A 187 -33.70 1.92 8.70
N THR A 188 -33.74 1.01 9.68
CA THR A 188 -33.62 -0.43 9.45
C THR A 188 -34.69 -1.13 10.28
N GLN A 189 -35.42 -2.04 9.67
CA GLN A 189 -36.46 -2.85 10.37
C GLN A 189 -35.93 -4.27 10.50
N ALA A 190 -36.12 -4.84 11.66
CA ALA A 190 -35.77 -6.22 11.95
C ALA A 190 -36.83 -6.86 12.85
N GLN A 191 -37.20 -8.12 12.55
CA GLN A 191 -38.07 -8.90 13.43
C GLN A 191 -37.23 -9.40 14.61
N THR A 192 -37.50 -8.86 15.79
CA THR A 192 -36.80 -9.21 17.04
C THR A 192 -37.68 -9.94 18.03
N ARG A 193 -38.98 -10.11 17.69
CA ARG A 193 -39.99 -10.77 18.49
C ARG A 193 -40.67 -11.88 17.68
N SER A 194 -41.82 -12.34 18.12
CA SER A 194 -42.63 -13.36 17.41
C SER A 194 -43.07 -12.87 16.03
N ALA A 195 -43.34 -13.81 15.11
CA ALA A 195 -43.68 -13.50 13.71
C ALA A 195 -45.00 -12.72 13.54
N ASP A 196 -45.87 -12.74 14.54
CA ASP A 196 -47.15 -12.05 14.60
C ASP A 196 -47.05 -10.63 15.22
N GLU A 197 -45.87 -10.26 15.74
CA GLU A 197 -45.66 -8.92 16.28
C GLU A 197 -45.05 -7.97 15.24
N PRO A 198 -45.28 -6.63 15.33
CA PRO A 198 -44.71 -5.70 14.41
C PRO A 198 -43.17 -5.69 14.52
N MET A 199 -42.51 -5.46 13.37
CA MET A 199 -41.05 -5.36 13.29
C MET A 199 -40.53 -4.18 14.13
N THR A 200 -39.43 -4.39 14.84
CA THR A 200 -38.74 -3.32 15.53
C THR A 200 -37.99 -2.44 14.52
N THR A 201 -38.26 -1.14 14.60
CA THR A 201 -37.59 -0.14 13.75
C THR A 201 -36.37 0.43 14.48
N TYR A 202 -35.20 0.22 13.90
CA TYR A 202 -33.94 0.83 14.36
C TYR A 202 -33.65 2.08 13.54
N VAL A 203 -33.35 3.17 14.21
CA VAL A 203 -33.06 4.46 13.60
C VAL A 203 -31.65 4.89 14.00
N VAL A 204 -30.79 5.11 13.03
CA VAL A 204 -29.40 5.55 13.23
C VAL A 204 -29.25 6.95 12.64
N CYS A 205 -28.91 7.91 13.48
CA CYS A 205 -28.59 9.26 13.03
C CYS A 205 -27.27 9.26 12.24
N VAL A 206 -27.26 9.85 11.05
CA VAL A 206 -26.06 9.90 10.19
C VAL A 206 -25.06 10.91 10.70
N VAL A 207 -25.48 11.94 11.41
CA VAL A 207 -24.61 13.04 11.86
C VAL A 207 -23.86 12.69 13.16
N CYS A 208 -24.56 12.14 14.15
CA CYS A 208 -23.93 11.85 15.46
C CYS A 208 -23.84 10.35 15.78
N HIS A 209 -24.22 9.49 14.85
CA HIS A 209 -24.22 8.02 14.97
C HIS A 209 -25.02 7.46 16.17
N ASN A 210 -25.88 8.28 16.78
CA ASN A 210 -26.77 7.83 17.83
C ASN A 210 -27.81 6.87 17.28
N THR A 211 -27.99 5.72 17.93
CA THR A 211 -28.94 4.69 17.53
C THR A 211 -30.07 4.61 18.57
N PHE A 212 -31.29 4.61 18.11
CA PHE A 212 -32.47 4.43 18.91
C PHE A 212 -33.50 3.52 18.23
N LYS A 213 -34.44 2.96 18.99
CA LYS A 213 -35.40 2.01 18.45
C LYS A 213 -36.83 2.40 18.80
N PHE A 214 -37.75 2.00 17.92
CA PHE A 214 -39.20 2.06 18.11
C PHE A 214 -39.80 0.65 17.89
N GLY A 215 -40.76 0.25 18.65
CA GLY A 215 -41.45 -1.04 18.57
C GLY A 215 -41.91 -1.54 19.87
#